data_e959d1c7b821049280926f6baa754ef2
#
_entry.id   e959d1c7b821049280926f6baa754ef2
#
_cell.length_a   1.000
_cell.length_b   1.000
_cell.length_c   1.000
_cell.angle_alpha   90.00
_cell.angle_beta   90.00
_cell.angle_gamma   90.00
#
_symmetry.space_group_name_H-M   'P 1'
#
loop_
_entity.id
_entity.type
_entity.pdbx_description
1 polymer ?
#
loop_
_entity_poly.entity_id
_entity_poly.type
_entity_poly.pdbx_seq_one_letter_code
_entity_poly.pdbx_strand_id
1 'polypeptide(L)'
;MWTEPTKTGKVKFVEQFKNPLTLKYTRVSITMDKETNTTRKLAQQTLNKRIEEKLRRLEDGQIKEGVTFSELIEEFDGYYRQTVKPSSFAAWKNLKACILKNFNSDILVSKITNKYLTNTLEAMIYQRGYNNAYVGLIKSKINQLMRYAYRHDYIAAPVGQLEINWKRNNSAKSIEDKYLDDDEVKQVLEAVRAINSVHADVLMWQYLTGMRIGEVLALQIKKVFQEAGKWFVKIDCTLEYSKKRKSEFTISSTPKTQSSNRTILLPDKAVKIYRQYSLNKQPDDVLFSIETKTGAFLHPLSMDNQLKKV
;
A
#
# COMPACT_ATOMS: atom_id res chain seq x y z
N MET A 1 2.05 47.48 -21.83
CA MET A 1 0.60 47.72 -21.99
C MET A 1 0.37 48.61 -23.23
N TRP A 2 -0.62 48.30 -24.06
CA TRP A 2 -1.07 49.09 -25.21
C TRP A 2 -2.60 49.20 -25.18
N THR A 3 -3.15 50.09 -26.02
CA THR A 3 -4.59 50.30 -26.11
C THR A 3 -5.13 49.88 -27.49
N GLU A 4 -6.34 49.33 -27.49
CA GLU A 4 -7.09 48.96 -28.69
C GLU A 4 -8.47 49.67 -28.65
N PRO A 5 -8.93 50.34 -29.73
CA PRO A 5 -10.25 50.91 -29.78
C PRO A 5 -11.33 49.81 -29.83
N THR A 6 -12.44 50.00 -29.15
CA THR A 6 -13.59 49.12 -29.21
C THR A 6 -14.68 49.69 -30.14
N LYS A 7 -15.50 48.80 -30.70
CA LYS A 7 -16.66 49.23 -31.54
C LYS A 7 -17.68 50.09 -30.79
N THR A 8 -17.62 50.13 -29.47
CA THR A 8 -18.54 50.85 -28.59
C THR A 8 -17.95 52.19 -28.11
N GLY A 9 -16.83 52.65 -28.69
CA GLY A 9 -16.19 53.93 -28.31
C GLY A 9 -15.39 53.85 -26.99
N LYS A 10 -15.33 52.69 -26.34
CA LYS A 10 -14.52 52.48 -25.15
C LYS A 10 -13.08 52.10 -25.53
N VAL A 11 -12.16 52.25 -24.58
CA VAL A 11 -10.74 51.90 -24.77
C VAL A 11 -10.42 50.60 -24.06
N LYS A 12 -9.86 49.65 -24.81
CA LYS A 12 -9.41 48.37 -24.29
C LYS A 12 -7.91 48.43 -24.04
N PHE A 13 -7.50 48.33 -22.78
CA PHE A 13 -6.12 48.21 -22.37
C PHE A 13 -5.70 46.74 -22.41
N VAL A 14 -4.58 46.45 -23.04
CA VAL A 14 -4.08 45.08 -23.25
C VAL A 14 -2.65 44.99 -22.74
N GLU A 15 -2.34 43.88 -22.07
CA GLU A 15 -1.00 43.52 -21.64
C GLU A 15 -0.75 42.08 -22.05
N GLN A 16 0.50 41.71 -22.23
CA GLN A 16 0.87 40.31 -22.49
C GLN A 16 1.95 39.85 -21.53
N PHE A 17 1.91 38.57 -21.19
CA PHE A 17 2.94 37.91 -20.41
C PHE A 17 3.33 36.59 -21.07
N LYS A 18 4.55 36.16 -20.81
CA LYS A 18 5.04 34.85 -21.30
C LYS A 18 4.52 33.74 -20.37
N ASN A 19 3.76 32.79 -20.92
CA ASN A 19 3.29 31.62 -20.16
C ASN A 19 4.49 30.72 -19.84
N PRO A 20 4.80 30.42 -18.55
CA PRO A 20 5.97 29.65 -18.17
C PRO A 20 5.91 28.17 -18.64
N LEU A 21 4.70 27.62 -18.84
CA LEU A 21 4.52 26.23 -19.26
C LEU A 21 4.65 26.04 -20.77
N THR A 22 4.18 27.01 -21.57
CA THR A 22 4.13 26.89 -23.03
C THR A 22 5.15 27.76 -23.76
N LEU A 23 5.81 28.69 -23.03
CA LEU A 23 6.73 29.71 -23.52
C LEU A 23 6.09 30.68 -24.56
N LYS A 24 4.78 30.58 -24.78
CA LYS A 24 4.01 31.46 -25.67
C LYS A 24 3.49 32.68 -24.92
N TYR A 25 3.29 33.78 -25.66
CA TYR A 25 2.68 34.98 -25.10
C TYR A 25 1.17 34.85 -24.97
N THR A 26 0.65 35.16 -23.79
CA THR A 26 -0.78 35.18 -23.46
C THR A 26 -1.21 36.62 -23.17
N ARG A 27 -2.38 37.05 -23.67
CA ARG A 27 -2.91 38.41 -23.49
C ARG A 27 -3.91 38.45 -22.32
N VAL A 28 -3.87 39.55 -21.59
CA VAL A 28 -4.90 39.96 -20.64
C VAL A 28 -5.39 41.35 -21.02
N SER A 29 -6.64 41.66 -20.77
CA SER A 29 -7.21 42.97 -21.15
C SER A 29 -8.25 43.43 -20.16
N ILE A 30 -8.45 44.77 -20.12
CA ILE A 30 -9.53 45.43 -19.41
C ILE A 30 -10.07 46.57 -20.29
N THR A 31 -11.39 46.77 -20.28
CA THR A 31 -12.03 47.86 -21.04
C THR A 31 -12.48 48.96 -20.08
N MET A 32 -12.19 50.23 -20.44
CA MET A 32 -12.57 51.41 -19.68
C MET A 32 -13.25 52.42 -20.61
N ASP A 33 -14.01 53.34 -20.05
CA ASP A 33 -14.83 54.28 -20.84
C ASP A 33 -13.98 55.32 -21.58
N LYS A 34 -12.86 55.79 -21.00
CA LYS A 34 -11.99 56.80 -21.59
C LYS A 34 -10.52 56.53 -21.29
N GLU A 35 -9.63 57.02 -22.13
CA GLU A 35 -8.20 57.00 -21.88
C GLU A 35 -7.74 58.29 -21.21
N THR A 36 -7.40 58.22 -19.92
CA THR A 36 -6.84 59.31 -19.13
C THR A 36 -5.63 58.76 -18.34
N ASN A 37 -4.79 59.64 -17.81
CA ASN A 37 -3.66 59.23 -16.99
C ASN A 37 -4.12 58.40 -15.78
N THR A 38 -5.26 58.71 -15.19
CA THR A 38 -5.85 57.99 -14.05
C THR A 38 -6.33 56.59 -14.46
N THR A 39 -7.10 56.49 -15.58
CA THR A 39 -7.59 55.21 -16.09
C THR A 39 -6.46 54.34 -16.59
N ARG A 40 -5.39 54.90 -17.14
CA ARG A 40 -4.18 54.16 -17.57
C ARG A 40 -3.45 53.56 -16.39
N LYS A 41 -3.30 54.31 -15.28
CA LYS A 41 -2.70 53.82 -14.03
C LYS A 41 -3.54 52.69 -13.39
N LEU A 42 -4.87 52.86 -13.35
CA LEU A 42 -5.78 51.87 -12.83
C LEU A 42 -5.81 50.61 -13.69
N ALA A 43 -5.79 50.75 -15.03
CA ALA A 43 -5.70 49.62 -15.96
C ALA A 43 -4.43 48.83 -15.77
N GLN A 44 -3.27 49.50 -15.61
CA GLN A 44 -2.00 48.84 -15.38
C GLN A 44 -2.02 48.02 -14.06
N GLN A 45 -2.52 48.60 -12.96
CA GLN A 45 -2.63 47.87 -11.68
C GLN A 45 -3.53 46.63 -11.80
N THR A 46 -4.69 46.80 -12.49
CA THR A 46 -5.64 45.70 -12.67
C THR A 46 -5.06 44.58 -13.56
N LEU A 47 -4.37 44.99 -14.65
CA LEU A 47 -3.72 44.01 -15.55
C LEU A 47 -2.60 43.27 -14.87
N ASN A 48 -1.75 43.94 -14.08
CA ASN A 48 -0.71 43.29 -13.28
C ASN A 48 -1.31 42.27 -12.33
N LYS A 49 -2.36 42.66 -11.57
CA LYS A 49 -3.04 41.73 -10.66
C LYS A 49 -3.61 40.50 -11.41
N ARG A 50 -4.21 40.70 -12.59
CA ARG A 50 -4.72 39.60 -13.44
C ARG A 50 -3.60 38.71 -13.97
N ILE A 51 -2.43 39.28 -14.29
CA ILE A 51 -1.24 38.50 -14.72
C ILE A 51 -0.72 37.70 -13.56
N GLU A 52 -0.54 38.29 -12.37
CA GLU A 52 -0.09 37.60 -11.17
C GLU A 52 -1.03 36.45 -10.80
N GLU A 53 -2.36 36.66 -10.80
CA GLU A 53 -3.35 35.63 -10.56
C GLU A 53 -3.26 34.50 -11.59
N LYS A 54 -3.06 34.81 -12.87
CA LYS A 54 -2.90 33.81 -13.92
C LYS A 54 -1.58 33.05 -13.81
N LEU A 55 -0.49 33.74 -13.52
CA LEU A 55 0.82 33.09 -13.29
C LEU A 55 0.75 32.15 -12.08
N ARG A 56 0.18 32.63 -10.97
CA ARG A 56 -0.02 31.78 -9.78
C ARG A 56 -0.85 30.53 -10.09
N ARG A 57 -1.93 30.67 -10.88
CA ARG A 57 -2.73 29.49 -11.30
C ARG A 57 -1.97 28.53 -12.22
N LEU A 58 -1.01 29.02 -12.98
CA LEU A 58 -0.16 28.19 -13.84
C LEU A 58 0.99 27.54 -13.07
N GLU A 59 1.51 28.21 -12.03
CA GLU A 59 2.57 27.71 -11.16
C GLU A 59 2.05 26.75 -10.08
N ASP A 60 0.87 27.06 -9.50
CA ASP A 60 0.26 26.24 -8.42
C ASP A 60 -0.54 25.03 -8.91
N GLY A 61 -0.67 24.78 -10.23
CA GLY A 61 -1.67 23.83 -10.73
C GLY A 61 -3.09 24.25 -10.31
N GLN A 62 -4.12 24.08 -11.10
CA GLN A 62 -5.49 24.33 -10.64
C GLN A 62 -5.83 23.30 -9.55
N ILE A 63 -5.88 23.73 -8.28
CA ILE A 63 -6.40 22.87 -7.21
C ILE A 63 -7.81 22.44 -7.63
N LYS A 64 -8.03 21.14 -7.71
CA LYS A 64 -9.34 20.55 -8.00
C LYS A 64 -10.23 20.79 -6.77
N GLU A 65 -11.00 21.87 -6.81
CA GLU A 65 -11.94 22.20 -5.74
C GLU A 65 -13.18 21.30 -5.78
N GLY A 66 -13.80 21.09 -4.62
CA GLY A 66 -15.07 20.37 -4.52
C GLY A 66 -14.97 18.86 -4.39
N VAL A 67 -13.78 18.28 -4.45
CA VAL A 67 -13.59 16.82 -4.31
C VAL A 67 -13.64 16.41 -2.84
N THR A 68 -14.48 15.44 -2.53
CA THR A 68 -14.63 14.87 -1.18
C THR A 68 -13.56 13.82 -0.89
N PHE A 69 -13.39 13.51 0.38
CA PHE A 69 -12.43 12.48 0.80
C PHE A 69 -12.81 11.08 0.30
N SER A 70 -14.11 10.78 0.21
CA SER A 70 -14.60 9.52 -0.38
C SER A 70 -14.27 9.41 -1.87
N GLU A 71 -14.45 10.49 -2.64
CA GLU A 71 -14.11 10.51 -4.07
C GLU A 71 -12.60 10.33 -4.29
N LEU A 72 -11.76 10.99 -3.48
CA LEU A 72 -10.31 10.77 -3.50
C LEU A 72 -9.95 9.31 -3.23
N ILE A 73 -10.60 8.68 -2.25
CA ILE A 73 -10.34 7.28 -1.90
C ILE A 73 -10.73 6.35 -3.06
N GLU A 74 -11.84 6.59 -3.75
CA GLU A 74 -12.26 5.79 -4.89
C GLU A 74 -11.29 5.95 -6.08
N GLU A 75 -10.86 7.17 -6.37
CA GLU A 75 -9.86 7.40 -7.42
C GLU A 75 -8.53 6.73 -7.09
N PHE A 76 -8.07 6.89 -5.84
CA PHE A 76 -6.88 6.21 -5.35
C PHE A 76 -7.00 4.69 -5.39
N ASP A 77 -8.16 4.11 -5.13
CA ASP A 77 -8.41 2.67 -5.21
C ASP A 77 -8.11 2.15 -6.62
N GLY A 78 -8.61 2.83 -7.65
CA GLY A 78 -8.36 2.51 -9.05
C GLY A 78 -6.87 2.57 -9.42
N TYR A 79 -6.18 3.62 -9.01
CA TYR A 79 -4.74 3.80 -9.18
C TYR A 79 -3.95 2.73 -8.42
N TYR A 80 -4.25 2.52 -7.14
CA TYR A 80 -3.52 1.60 -6.26
C TYR A 80 -3.63 0.16 -6.72
N ARG A 81 -4.80 -0.23 -7.25
CA ARG A 81 -5.02 -1.57 -7.82
C ARG A 81 -4.05 -1.91 -8.95
N GLN A 82 -3.68 -0.92 -9.76
CA GLN A 82 -2.76 -1.11 -10.91
C GLN A 82 -1.29 -1.10 -10.50
N THR A 83 -0.95 -0.50 -9.35
CA THR A 83 0.43 -0.22 -8.95
C THR A 83 1.00 -1.21 -7.93
N VAL A 84 0.16 -2.07 -7.33
CA VAL A 84 0.60 -2.98 -6.28
C VAL A 84 0.24 -4.43 -6.57
N LYS A 85 0.89 -5.36 -5.85
CA LYS A 85 0.57 -6.78 -5.92
C LYS A 85 -0.86 -7.06 -5.41
N PRO A 86 -1.54 -8.11 -5.90
CA PRO A 86 -2.90 -8.48 -5.48
C PRO A 86 -3.07 -8.63 -3.96
N SER A 87 -2.09 -9.20 -3.26
CA SER A 87 -2.09 -9.33 -1.81
C SER A 87 -2.07 -7.98 -1.08
N SER A 88 -1.29 -7.01 -1.57
CA SER A 88 -1.25 -5.65 -1.03
C SER A 88 -2.58 -4.92 -1.26
N PHE A 89 -3.20 -5.14 -2.41
CA PHE A 89 -4.52 -4.58 -2.71
C PHE A 89 -5.61 -5.21 -1.85
N ALA A 90 -5.55 -6.51 -1.57
CA ALA A 90 -6.47 -7.19 -0.66
C ALA A 90 -6.38 -6.61 0.77
N ALA A 91 -5.16 -6.36 1.27
CA ALA A 91 -4.96 -5.69 2.55
C ALA A 91 -5.50 -4.25 2.56
N TRP A 92 -5.32 -3.51 1.47
CA TRP A 92 -5.85 -2.15 1.30
C TRP A 92 -7.38 -2.12 1.45
N LYS A 93 -8.12 -3.07 0.90
CA LYS A 93 -9.59 -3.11 1.02
C LYS A 93 -10.07 -3.05 2.47
N ASN A 94 -9.41 -3.78 3.37
CA ASN A 94 -9.75 -3.77 4.79
C ASN A 94 -9.42 -2.41 5.44
N LEU A 95 -8.27 -1.82 5.09
CA LEU A 95 -7.89 -0.51 5.58
C LEU A 95 -8.80 0.59 5.02
N LYS A 96 -9.20 0.52 3.74
CA LYS A 96 -10.17 1.42 3.10
C LYS A 96 -11.49 1.43 3.87
N ALA A 97 -12.06 0.26 4.16
CA ALA A 97 -13.30 0.15 4.92
C ALA A 97 -13.17 0.78 6.32
N CYS A 98 -12.04 0.56 6.99
CA CYS A 98 -11.76 1.17 8.28
C CYS A 98 -11.60 2.69 8.19
N ILE A 99 -10.93 3.20 7.16
CA ILE A 99 -10.78 4.65 6.92
C ILE A 99 -12.15 5.29 6.71
N LEU A 100 -12.96 4.75 5.80
CA LEU A 100 -14.30 5.27 5.52
C LEU A 100 -15.23 5.25 6.75
N LYS A 101 -15.06 4.28 7.65
CA LYS A 101 -15.81 4.21 8.91
C LYS A 101 -15.38 5.28 9.92
N ASN A 102 -14.12 5.69 9.92
CA ASN A 102 -13.55 6.48 11.01
C ASN A 102 -13.30 7.95 10.63
N PHE A 103 -13.17 8.27 9.36
CA PHE A 103 -12.98 9.63 8.84
C PHE A 103 -14.28 10.14 8.22
N ASN A 104 -14.48 11.46 8.23
CA ASN A 104 -15.62 12.04 7.54
C ASN A 104 -15.43 11.93 6.02
N SER A 105 -16.29 11.17 5.37
CA SER A 105 -16.24 10.89 3.92
C SER A 105 -16.54 12.12 3.07
N ASP A 106 -17.35 13.07 3.59
CA ASP A 106 -17.83 14.23 2.85
C ASP A 106 -16.94 15.46 3.02
N ILE A 107 -15.87 15.35 3.83
CA ILE A 107 -14.92 16.46 3.99
C ILE A 107 -14.23 16.74 2.66
N LEU A 108 -14.16 18.00 2.26
CA LEU A 108 -13.41 18.41 1.09
C LEU A 108 -11.91 18.16 1.30
N VAL A 109 -11.26 17.53 0.34
CA VAL A 109 -9.82 17.19 0.41
C VAL A 109 -8.97 18.42 0.65
N SER A 110 -9.31 19.56 0.02
CA SER A 110 -8.64 20.85 0.20
C SER A 110 -8.76 21.45 1.62
N LYS A 111 -9.68 20.93 2.45
CA LYS A 111 -9.89 21.36 3.84
C LYS A 111 -9.31 20.39 4.88
N ILE A 112 -8.72 19.28 4.44
CA ILE A 112 -8.07 18.33 5.34
C ILE A 112 -6.78 18.95 5.89
N THR A 113 -6.70 19.01 7.22
CA THR A 113 -5.53 19.55 7.93
C THR A 113 -4.81 18.45 8.71
N ASN A 114 -3.52 18.66 9.02
CA ASN A 114 -2.77 17.77 9.93
C ASN A 114 -3.49 17.56 11.24
N LYS A 115 -4.04 18.63 11.82
CA LYS A 115 -4.80 18.58 13.08
C LYS A 115 -6.00 17.65 12.98
N TYR A 116 -6.78 17.73 11.90
CA TYR A 116 -7.92 16.84 11.67
C TYR A 116 -7.49 15.38 11.60
N LEU A 117 -6.43 15.09 10.82
CA LEU A 117 -5.92 13.73 10.65
C LEU A 117 -5.37 13.15 11.97
N THR A 118 -4.56 13.93 12.69
CA THR A 118 -4.00 13.54 13.99
C THR A 118 -5.10 13.26 15.00
N ASN A 119 -6.05 14.19 15.18
CA ASN A 119 -7.15 14.03 16.12
C ASN A 119 -8.01 12.79 15.82
N THR A 120 -8.25 12.51 14.52
CA THR A 120 -9.03 11.32 14.12
C THR A 120 -8.27 10.04 14.43
N LEU A 121 -6.96 9.98 14.17
CA LEU A 121 -6.11 8.82 14.47
C LEU A 121 -5.99 8.61 16.00
N GLU A 122 -5.84 9.66 16.77
CA GLU A 122 -5.82 9.58 18.25
C GLU A 122 -7.17 9.13 18.81
N ALA A 123 -8.29 9.61 18.26
CA ALA A 123 -9.63 9.15 18.64
C ALA A 123 -9.81 7.65 18.34
N MET A 124 -9.21 7.11 17.28
CA MET A 124 -9.21 5.66 17.04
C MET A 124 -8.53 4.90 18.17
N ILE A 125 -7.41 5.41 18.71
CA ILE A 125 -6.66 4.77 19.80
C ILE A 125 -7.43 4.88 21.14
N TYR A 126 -7.79 6.11 21.52
CA TYR A 126 -8.23 6.42 22.87
C TYR A 126 -9.74 6.27 23.10
N GLN A 127 -10.54 6.53 22.05
CA GLN A 127 -12.00 6.50 22.17
C GLN A 127 -12.60 5.22 21.59
N ARG A 128 -11.99 4.66 20.52
CA ARG A 128 -12.52 3.50 19.80
C ARG A 128 -11.74 2.20 20.06
N GLY A 129 -10.68 2.25 20.88
CA GLY A 129 -9.94 1.08 21.37
C GLY A 129 -9.09 0.36 20.33
N TYR A 130 -8.76 1.00 19.19
CA TYR A 130 -7.85 0.39 18.23
C TYR A 130 -6.42 0.31 18.80
N ASN A 131 -5.70 -0.77 18.47
CA ASN A 131 -4.31 -0.88 18.90
C ASN A 131 -3.38 0.01 18.07
N ASN A 132 -2.26 0.40 18.67
CA ASN A 132 -1.26 1.29 18.06
C ASN A 132 -0.74 0.77 16.71
N ALA A 133 -0.49 -0.53 16.60
CA ALA A 133 0.06 -1.12 15.37
C ALA A 133 -0.93 -0.97 14.20
N TYR A 134 -2.23 -1.22 14.44
CA TYR A 134 -3.25 -1.08 13.41
C TYR A 134 -3.46 0.39 13.00
N VAL A 135 -3.49 1.32 13.98
CA VAL A 135 -3.55 2.76 13.68
C VAL A 135 -2.30 3.22 12.94
N GLY A 136 -1.13 2.63 13.21
CA GLY A 136 0.09 2.86 12.44
C GLY A 136 -0.04 2.50 10.97
N LEU A 137 -0.73 1.38 10.66
CA LEU A 137 -1.05 1.01 9.28
C LEU A 137 -2.00 2.02 8.62
N ILE A 138 -3.05 2.45 9.34
CA ILE A 138 -4.00 3.48 8.88
C ILE A 138 -3.25 4.80 8.61
N LYS A 139 -2.42 5.27 9.56
CA LYS A 139 -1.58 6.47 9.39
C LYS A 139 -0.73 6.39 8.12
N SER A 140 -0.07 5.24 7.89
CA SER A 140 0.74 5.03 6.70
C SER A 140 -0.08 5.17 5.42
N LYS A 141 -1.31 4.66 5.39
CA LYS A 141 -2.22 4.77 4.25
C LYS A 141 -2.77 6.19 4.07
N ILE A 142 -3.13 6.88 5.15
CA ILE A 142 -3.51 8.30 5.10
C ILE A 142 -2.38 9.15 4.51
N ASN A 143 -1.13 8.95 4.95
CA ASN A 143 0.02 9.64 4.37
C ASN A 143 0.20 9.34 2.87
N GLN A 144 -0.11 8.12 2.43
CA GLN A 144 -0.06 7.75 1.02
C GLN A 144 -1.18 8.42 0.22
N LEU A 145 -2.40 8.47 0.77
CA LEU A 145 -3.54 9.19 0.19
C LEU A 145 -3.27 10.69 0.06
N MET A 146 -2.73 11.32 1.10
CA MET A 146 -2.42 12.75 1.07
C MET A 146 -1.28 13.07 0.10
N ARG A 147 -0.28 12.21 -0.04
CA ARG A 147 0.74 12.37 -1.09
C ARG A 147 0.16 12.22 -2.50
N TYR A 148 -0.80 11.31 -2.68
CA TYR A 148 -1.53 11.18 -3.93
C TYR A 148 -2.34 12.46 -4.20
N ALA A 149 -3.09 12.95 -3.22
CA ALA A 149 -3.84 14.19 -3.33
C ALA A 149 -2.98 15.39 -3.73
N TYR A 150 -1.78 15.52 -3.16
CA TYR A 150 -0.84 16.58 -3.52
C TYR A 150 -0.34 16.45 -4.96
N ARG A 151 0.03 15.23 -5.40
CA ARG A 151 0.52 14.99 -6.77
C ARG A 151 -0.52 15.21 -7.86
N HIS A 152 -1.80 15.13 -7.51
CA HIS A 152 -2.93 15.28 -8.42
C HIS A 152 -3.70 16.58 -8.25
N ASP A 153 -3.07 17.56 -7.58
CA ASP A 153 -3.57 18.93 -7.40
C ASP A 153 -4.90 19.03 -6.62
N TYR A 154 -5.15 18.12 -5.68
CA TYR A 154 -6.27 18.22 -4.74
C TYR A 154 -5.97 19.07 -3.51
N ILE A 155 -4.70 19.25 -3.19
CA ILE A 155 -4.20 20.10 -2.09
C ILE A 155 -3.00 20.91 -2.56
N ALA A 156 -2.89 22.16 -2.09
CA ALA A 156 -1.85 23.10 -2.50
C ALA A 156 -0.45 22.79 -1.93
N ALA A 157 -0.40 22.09 -0.80
CA ALA A 157 0.83 21.75 -0.13
C ALA A 157 0.78 20.31 0.43
N PRO A 158 1.91 19.61 0.50
CA PRO A 158 1.94 18.29 1.10
C PRO A 158 1.54 18.37 2.58
N VAL A 159 0.77 17.40 3.03
CA VAL A 159 0.48 17.23 4.46
C VAL A 159 1.77 16.90 5.19
N GLY A 160 2.07 17.65 6.25
CA GLY A 160 3.28 17.46 7.05
C GLY A 160 3.28 16.12 7.80
N GLN A 161 4.35 15.87 8.53
CA GLN A 161 4.45 14.66 9.34
C GLN A 161 3.35 14.64 10.42
N LEU A 162 2.56 13.56 10.45
CA LEU A 162 1.55 13.36 11.47
C LEU A 162 2.22 12.87 12.77
N GLU A 163 2.17 13.67 13.79
CA GLU A 163 2.65 13.33 15.14
C GLU A 163 1.48 12.77 15.95
N ILE A 164 1.59 11.54 16.41
CA ILE A 164 0.56 10.81 17.13
C ILE A 164 1.03 10.52 18.54
N ASN A 165 0.21 10.82 19.53
CA ASN A 165 0.41 10.38 20.90
C ASN A 165 -0.01 8.90 21.00
N TRP A 166 0.98 8.01 21.02
CA TRP A 166 0.73 6.59 21.10
C TRP A 166 0.39 6.16 22.53
N LYS A 167 -0.62 5.29 22.68
CA LYS A 167 -0.94 4.71 23.98
C LYS A 167 0.26 3.89 24.47
N ARG A 168 0.69 4.13 25.72
CA ARG A 168 1.76 3.32 26.33
C ARG A 168 1.31 1.87 26.46
N ASN A 169 2.09 0.96 25.92
CA ASN A 169 1.87 -0.48 26.06
C ASN A 169 2.65 -0.97 27.29
N ASN A 170 1.98 -1.03 28.43
CA ASN A 170 2.58 -1.56 29.67
C ASN A 170 2.68 -3.10 29.66
N SER A 171 2.10 -3.78 28.66
CA SER A 171 2.10 -5.25 28.50
C SER A 171 2.91 -5.72 27.27
N ALA A 172 4.00 -5.01 26.95
CA ALA A 172 4.91 -5.54 25.94
C ALA A 172 5.49 -6.86 26.49
N LYS A 173 5.12 -7.98 25.86
CA LYS A 173 5.74 -9.29 26.14
C LYS A 173 7.25 -9.13 26.05
N SER A 174 7.99 -9.78 26.96
CA SER A 174 9.45 -9.84 26.90
C SER A 174 9.88 -10.43 25.57
N ILE A 175 11.14 -10.29 25.21
CA ILE A 175 11.67 -10.92 23.99
C ILE A 175 11.55 -12.45 24.13
N GLU A 176 11.80 -12.96 25.31
CA GLU A 176 11.73 -14.38 25.65
C GLU A 176 10.32 -14.96 25.42
N ASP A 177 9.27 -14.22 25.74
CA ASP A 177 7.87 -14.63 25.48
C ASP A 177 7.47 -14.67 23.98
N LYS A 178 8.38 -14.31 23.08
CA LYS A 178 8.10 -14.26 21.62
C LYS A 178 8.70 -15.44 20.87
N TYR A 179 9.51 -16.24 21.50
CA TYR A 179 10.18 -17.37 20.90
C TYR A 179 9.83 -18.62 21.68
N LEU A 180 9.73 -19.73 20.97
CA LEU A 180 9.61 -21.06 21.56
C LEU A 180 11.02 -21.65 21.68
N ASP A 181 11.31 -22.30 22.80
CA ASP A 181 12.49 -23.11 22.92
C ASP A 181 12.32 -24.49 22.21
N ASP A 182 13.38 -25.29 22.17
CA ASP A 182 13.36 -26.56 21.43
C ASP A 182 12.34 -27.58 22.00
N ASP A 183 12.10 -27.57 23.30
CA ASP A 183 11.13 -28.46 23.94
C ASP A 183 9.70 -27.98 23.71
N GLU A 184 9.46 -26.69 23.76
CA GLU A 184 8.17 -26.09 23.42
C GLU A 184 7.83 -26.33 21.94
N VAL A 185 8.79 -26.13 21.01
CA VAL A 185 8.62 -26.45 19.59
C VAL A 185 8.21 -27.91 19.41
N LYS A 186 8.88 -28.84 20.12
CA LYS A 186 8.57 -30.27 20.04
C LYS A 186 7.15 -30.57 20.54
N GLN A 187 6.74 -30.01 21.68
CA GLN A 187 5.39 -30.18 22.22
C GLN A 187 4.32 -29.65 21.25
N VAL A 188 4.52 -28.45 20.70
CA VAL A 188 3.60 -27.86 19.71
C VAL A 188 3.50 -28.74 18.46
N LEU A 189 4.63 -29.25 17.94
CA LEU A 189 4.62 -30.11 16.75
C LEU A 189 3.95 -31.47 17.02
N GLU A 190 4.12 -32.04 18.20
CA GLU A 190 3.43 -33.27 18.60
C GLU A 190 1.92 -33.05 18.71
N ALA A 191 1.49 -31.96 19.32
CA ALA A 191 0.07 -31.62 19.44
C ALA A 191 -0.58 -31.34 18.09
N VAL A 192 0.11 -30.58 17.19
CA VAL A 192 -0.36 -30.39 15.81
C VAL A 192 -0.42 -31.70 15.04
N ARG A 193 0.55 -32.62 15.25
CA ARG A 193 0.61 -33.92 14.60
C ARG A 193 -0.56 -34.83 14.99
N ALA A 194 -1.02 -34.73 16.22
CA ALA A 194 -2.23 -35.43 16.67
C ALA A 194 -3.50 -34.96 15.93
N ILE A 195 -3.52 -33.75 15.46
CA ILE A 195 -4.64 -33.19 14.70
C ILE A 195 -4.46 -33.43 13.19
N ASN A 196 -3.27 -33.14 12.65
CA ASN A 196 -2.94 -33.25 11.23
C ASN A 196 -1.43 -33.43 11.02
N SER A 197 -1.02 -34.62 10.60
CA SER A 197 0.38 -34.95 10.40
C SER A 197 1.05 -34.11 9.29
N VAL A 198 0.33 -33.81 8.20
CA VAL A 198 0.87 -33.02 7.09
C VAL A 198 1.18 -31.61 7.54
N HIS A 199 0.29 -31.01 8.34
CA HIS A 199 0.52 -29.66 8.87
C HIS A 199 1.71 -29.63 9.84
N ALA A 200 1.87 -30.66 10.67
CA ALA A 200 3.04 -30.77 11.53
C ALA A 200 4.35 -30.89 10.73
N ASP A 201 4.36 -31.62 9.62
CA ASP A 201 5.54 -31.78 8.76
C ASP A 201 5.84 -30.48 7.98
N VAL A 202 4.83 -29.71 7.57
CA VAL A 202 5.00 -28.36 7.01
C VAL A 202 5.65 -27.43 8.04
N LEU A 203 5.16 -27.41 9.28
CA LEU A 203 5.72 -26.58 10.35
C LEU A 203 7.14 -27.02 10.73
N MET A 204 7.40 -28.35 10.80
CA MET A 204 8.73 -28.87 11.02
C MET A 204 9.69 -28.47 9.90
N TRP A 205 9.26 -28.56 8.63
CA TRP A 205 10.04 -28.10 7.49
C TRP A 205 10.38 -26.61 7.61
N GLN A 206 9.39 -25.79 7.97
CA GLN A 206 9.55 -24.35 8.16
C GLN A 206 10.56 -24.06 9.30
N TYR A 207 10.46 -24.77 10.42
CA TYR A 207 11.40 -24.66 11.53
C TYR A 207 12.84 -25.02 11.12
N LEU A 208 13.02 -26.13 10.38
CA LEU A 208 14.34 -26.60 9.95
C LEU A 208 15.01 -25.73 8.88
N THR A 209 14.25 -25.02 8.06
CA THR A 209 14.76 -24.29 6.90
C THR A 209 14.64 -22.76 7.01
N GLY A 210 13.87 -22.24 7.94
CA GLY A 210 13.59 -20.81 8.04
C GLY A 210 12.81 -20.23 6.83
N MET A 211 12.17 -21.10 6.04
CA MET A 211 11.34 -20.65 4.90
C MET A 211 10.06 -19.99 5.41
N ARG A 212 9.60 -18.95 4.68
CA ARG A 212 8.27 -18.37 4.95
C ARG A 212 7.19 -19.37 4.55
N ILE A 213 6.04 -19.35 5.23
CA ILE A 213 4.94 -20.30 4.95
C ILE A 213 4.53 -20.31 3.47
N GLY A 214 4.44 -19.15 2.81
CA GLY A 214 4.13 -19.07 1.38
C GLY A 214 5.21 -19.70 0.49
N GLU A 215 6.48 -19.67 0.89
CA GLU A 215 7.60 -20.32 0.18
C GLU A 215 7.53 -21.84 0.34
N VAL A 216 7.20 -22.32 1.55
CA VAL A 216 7.04 -23.76 1.83
C VAL A 216 5.87 -24.35 1.02
N LEU A 217 4.74 -23.65 1.00
CA LEU A 217 3.53 -24.14 0.31
C LEU A 217 3.60 -24.03 -1.23
N ALA A 218 4.56 -23.26 -1.75
CA ALA A 218 4.85 -23.17 -3.18
C ALA A 218 6.03 -24.06 -3.61
N LEU A 219 6.66 -24.78 -2.66
CA LEU A 219 7.87 -25.55 -2.94
C LEU A 219 7.59 -26.71 -3.87
N GLN A 220 8.15 -26.68 -5.07
CA GLN A 220 8.07 -27.77 -6.04
C GLN A 220 9.18 -28.81 -5.84
N ILE A 221 8.90 -30.04 -6.19
CA ILE A 221 9.86 -31.18 -6.08
C ILE A 221 11.20 -30.86 -6.74
N LYS A 222 11.19 -30.31 -7.95
CA LYS A 222 12.40 -29.95 -8.71
C LYS A 222 13.30 -28.90 -8.07
N LYS A 223 12.82 -28.21 -7.03
CA LYS A 223 13.59 -27.18 -6.32
C LYS A 223 14.48 -27.75 -5.21
N VAL A 224 14.30 -29.03 -4.88
CA VAL A 224 15.17 -29.75 -3.97
C VAL A 224 16.11 -30.61 -4.80
N PHE A 225 17.40 -30.49 -4.59
CA PHE A 225 18.43 -31.15 -5.39
C PHE A 225 19.64 -31.55 -4.55
N GLN A 226 20.45 -32.46 -5.07
CA GLN A 226 21.67 -32.89 -4.44
C GLN A 226 22.89 -32.41 -5.24
N GLU A 227 23.87 -31.87 -4.54
CA GLU A 227 25.14 -31.41 -5.11
C GLU A 227 26.27 -31.76 -4.13
N ALA A 228 27.35 -32.36 -4.65
CA ALA A 228 28.51 -32.81 -3.83
C ALA A 228 28.13 -33.64 -2.59
N GLY A 229 27.14 -34.50 -2.71
CA GLY A 229 26.66 -35.37 -1.62
C GLY A 229 25.76 -34.67 -0.58
N LYS A 230 25.50 -33.36 -0.71
CA LYS A 230 24.67 -32.59 0.19
C LYS A 230 23.35 -32.18 -0.50
N TRP A 231 22.29 -32.08 0.30
CA TRP A 231 20.97 -31.70 -0.18
C TRP A 231 20.71 -30.21 0.00
N PHE A 232 20.13 -29.60 -1.01
CA PHE A 232 19.83 -28.19 -1.02
C PHE A 232 18.38 -27.94 -1.47
N VAL A 233 17.81 -26.80 -1.04
CA VAL A 233 16.55 -26.29 -1.55
C VAL A 233 16.74 -24.89 -2.12
N LYS A 234 16.30 -24.68 -3.36
CA LYS A 234 16.27 -23.37 -4.01
C LYS A 234 14.93 -22.70 -3.75
N ILE A 235 14.97 -21.51 -3.17
CA ILE A 235 13.79 -20.71 -2.83
C ILE A 235 13.73 -19.52 -3.79
N ASP A 236 12.80 -19.54 -4.74
CA ASP A 236 12.62 -18.52 -5.77
C ASP A 236 11.13 -18.28 -6.09
N CYS A 237 10.22 -18.87 -5.33
CA CYS A 237 8.79 -18.75 -5.53
C CYS A 237 8.02 -18.64 -4.20
N THR A 238 6.77 -18.19 -4.28
CA THR A 238 5.85 -18.12 -3.15
C THR A 238 4.43 -18.40 -3.61
N LEU A 239 3.58 -18.91 -2.73
CA LEU A 239 2.17 -19.13 -2.99
C LEU A 239 1.41 -17.79 -2.95
N GLU A 240 0.68 -17.46 -4.01
CA GLU A 240 -0.25 -16.35 -4.05
C GLU A 240 -1.64 -16.89 -3.67
N TYR A 241 -2.09 -16.54 -2.47
CA TYR A 241 -3.34 -17.04 -1.87
C TYR A 241 -4.31 -15.91 -1.48
N SER A 242 -4.16 -14.73 -2.09
CA SER A 242 -5.06 -13.58 -1.87
C SER A 242 -6.49 -13.84 -2.37
N LYS A 243 -6.68 -14.85 -3.21
CA LYS A 243 -7.99 -15.26 -3.72
C LYS A 243 -8.73 -16.16 -2.74
N LYS A 244 -10.06 -16.13 -2.78
CA LYS A 244 -10.91 -16.85 -1.83
C LYS A 244 -10.91 -18.37 -2.01
N ARG A 245 -10.70 -18.87 -3.25
CA ARG A 245 -10.76 -20.29 -3.57
C ARG A 245 -9.36 -20.86 -3.74
N LYS A 246 -9.11 -22.03 -3.16
CA LYS A 246 -7.82 -22.75 -3.30
C LYS A 246 -7.49 -23.09 -4.76
N SER A 247 -8.50 -23.36 -5.59
CA SER A 247 -8.35 -23.63 -7.03
C SER A 247 -7.79 -22.43 -7.82
N GLU A 248 -7.84 -21.22 -7.23
CA GLU A 248 -7.33 -20.00 -7.83
C GLU A 248 -5.94 -19.61 -7.28
N PHE A 249 -5.37 -20.41 -6.38
CA PHE A 249 -4.02 -20.18 -5.87
C PHE A 249 -3.00 -20.45 -6.97
N THR A 250 -1.99 -19.63 -7.04
CA THR A 250 -0.95 -19.72 -8.05
C THR A 250 0.44 -19.60 -7.42
N ILE A 251 1.42 -20.26 -8.03
CA ILE A 251 2.83 -20.10 -7.66
C ILE A 251 3.35 -18.85 -8.37
N SER A 252 3.81 -17.88 -7.59
CA SER A 252 4.43 -16.66 -8.11
C SER A 252 5.95 -16.80 -8.07
N SER A 253 6.60 -16.59 -9.22
CA SER A 253 8.06 -16.55 -9.35
C SER A 253 8.68 -15.21 -8.93
N THR A 254 7.86 -14.23 -8.52
CA THR A 254 8.33 -12.94 -8.03
C THR A 254 8.32 -12.91 -6.51
N PRO A 255 9.45 -13.19 -5.84
CA PRO A 255 9.56 -13.01 -4.41
C PRO A 255 9.33 -11.54 -4.03
N LYS A 256 9.06 -11.29 -2.75
CA LYS A 256 8.78 -9.94 -2.23
C LYS A 256 9.94 -8.95 -2.46
N THR A 257 11.16 -9.46 -2.50
CA THR A 257 12.40 -8.73 -2.78
C THR A 257 13.36 -9.64 -3.54
N GLN A 258 14.28 -9.10 -4.36
CA GLN A 258 15.33 -9.88 -5.03
C GLN A 258 16.20 -10.68 -4.04
N SER A 259 16.43 -10.15 -2.84
CA SER A 259 17.16 -10.83 -1.75
C SER A 259 16.42 -12.05 -1.17
N SER A 260 15.18 -12.32 -1.58
CA SER A 260 14.43 -13.52 -1.16
C SER A 260 14.84 -14.76 -1.95
N ASN A 261 15.52 -14.64 -3.09
CA ASN A 261 16.08 -15.77 -3.82
C ASN A 261 17.32 -16.27 -3.08
N ARG A 262 17.24 -17.50 -2.59
CA ARG A 262 18.33 -18.11 -1.82
C ARG A 262 18.32 -19.62 -1.97
N THR A 263 19.47 -20.22 -1.73
CA THR A 263 19.62 -21.68 -1.61
C THR A 263 19.99 -22.00 -0.18
N ILE A 264 19.35 -23.00 0.41
CA ILE A 264 19.55 -23.44 1.78
C ILE A 264 20.03 -24.88 1.76
N LEU A 265 21.04 -25.19 2.57
CA LEU A 265 21.47 -26.56 2.87
C LEU A 265 20.39 -27.24 3.74
N LEU A 266 19.93 -28.40 3.33
CA LEU A 266 18.92 -29.15 4.07
C LEU A 266 19.57 -30.04 5.15
N PRO A 267 19.10 -29.96 6.41
CA PRO A 267 19.47 -30.92 7.44
C PRO A 267 18.81 -32.28 7.18
N ASP A 268 19.36 -33.33 7.72
CA ASP A 268 18.91 -34.71 7.49
C ASP A 268 17.43 -34.94 7.79
N LYS A 269 16.90 -34.27 8.82
CA LYS A 269 15.46 -34.35 9.14
C LYS A 269 14.60 -33.79 8.00
N ALA A 270 15.01 -32.70 7.37
CA ALA A 270 14.29 -32.13 6.24
C ALA A 270 14.41 -33.05 5.00
N VAL A 271 15.57 -33.68 4.78
CA VAL A 271 15.74 -34.66 3.69
C VAL A 271 14.79 -35.84 3.86
N LYS A 272 14.61 -36.33 5.10
CA LYS A 272 13.64 -37.40 5.40
C LYS A 272 12.21 -36.98 5.04
N ILE A 273 11.78 -35.78 5.43
CA ILE A 273 10.48 -35.23 5.08
C ILE A 273 10.35 -35.12 3.56
N TYR A 274 11.37 -34.57 2.87
CA TYR A 274 11.36 -34.47 1.41
C TYR A 274 11.14 -35.83 0.75
N ARG A 275 11.92 -36.86 1.14
CA ARG A 275 11.81 -38.21 0.59
C ARG A 275 10.41 -38.81 0.79
N GLN A 276 9.80 -38.56 1.95
CA GLN A 276 8.44 -39.03 2.25
C GLN A 276 7.40 -38.40 1.33
N TYR A 277 7.46 -37.08 1.13
CA TYR A 277 6.45 -36.31 0.39
C TYR A 277 6.72 -36.22 -1.12
N SER A 278 7.90 -36.57 -1.60
CA SER A 278 8.24 -36.59 -3.03
C SER A 278 7.91 -37.91 -3.72
N LEU A 279 7.55 -38.95 -2.98
CA LEU A 279 7.16 -40.24 -3.55
C LEU A 279 5.96 -40.09 -4.47
N ASN A 280 6.08 -40.64 -5.69
CA ASN A 280 5.03 -40.61 -6.72
C ASN A 280 4.61 -39.20 -7.21
N LYS A 281 5.44 -38.17 -6.98
CA LYS A 281 5.19 -36.81 -7.46
C LYS A 281 6.07 -36.47 -8.65
N GLN A 282 5.51 -35.62 -9.55
CA GLN A 282 6.24 -35.08 -10.70
C GLN A 282 7.11 -33.88 -10.27
N PRO A 283 8.14 -33.51 -11.06
CA PRO A 283 9.03 -32.39 -10.72
C PRO A 283 8.35 -31.05 -10.48
N ASP A 284 7.22 -30.80 -11.14
CA ASP A 284 6.44 -29.56 -11.03
C ASP A 284 5.38 -29.58 -9.93
N ASP A 285 5.16 -30.75 -9.31
CA ASP A 285 4.23 -30.84 -8.18
C ASP A 285 4.78 -30.14 -6.94
N VAL A 286 3.89 -29.59 -6.12
CA VAL A 286 4.28 -29.01 -4.83
C VAL A 286 4.57 -30.11 -3.82
N LEU A 287 5.61 -29.90 -3.00
CA LEU A 287 6.04 -30.88 -2.01
C LEU A 287 4.91 -31.22 -1.03
N PHE A 288 4.23 -30.19 -0.48
CA PHE A 288 3.13 -30.39 0.45
C PHE A 288 1.78 -30.07 -0.25
N SER A 289 1.05 -31.09 -0.57
CA SER A 289 -0.28 -30.99 -1.15
C SER A 289 -1.24 -31.95 -0.48
N ILE A 290 -2.51 -31.56 -0.38
CA ILE A 290 -3.60 -32.44 0.02
C ILE A 290 -4.68 -32.28 -1.06
N GLU A 291 -5.00 -33.38 -1.74
CA GLU A 291 -6.10 -33.36 -2.70
C GLU A 291 -7.43 -33.08 -1.99
N THR A 292 -8.07 -32.03 -2.38
CA THR A 292 -9.39 -31.66 -1.90
C THR A 292 -10.29 -31.29 -3.07
N LYS A 293 -11.60 -31.32 -2.88
CA LYS A 293 -12.58 -30.84 -3.88
C LYS A 293 -12.34 -29.39 -4.34
N THR A 294 -11.59 -28.61 -3.58
CA THR A 294 -11.32 -27.18 -3.84
C THR A 294 -9.90 -26.89 -4.35
N GLY A 295 -9.09 -27.94 -4.58
CA GLY A 295 -7.70 -27.81 -5.07
C GLY A 295 -6.67 -28.48 -4.15
N ALA A 296 -5.47 -28.68 -4.68
CA ALA A 296 -4.38 -29.40 -4.02
C ALA A 296 -3.56 -28.57 -3.03
N PHE A 297 -3.62 -27.23 -3.11
CA PHE A 297 -2.84 -26.38 -2.21
C PHE A 297 -3.33 -26.37 -0.78
N LEU A 298 -2.41 -26.37 0.16
CA LEU A 298 -2.70 -26.06 1.56
C LEU A 298 -2.92 -24.56 1.74
N HIS A 299 -3.83 -24.19 2.64
CA HIS A 299 -4.09 -22.78 2.95
C HIS A 299 -3.29 -22.36 4.18
N PRO A 300 -2.49 -21.28 4.15
CA PRO A 300 -1.71 -20.82 5.32
C PRO A 300 -2.54 -20.65 6.60
N LEU A 301 -3.75 -20.08 6.50
CA LEU A 301 -4.64 -19.90 7.65
C LEU A 301 -5.08 -21.20 8.31
N SER A 302 -5.04 -22.33 7.61
CA SER A 302 -5.40 -23.62 8.25
C SER A 302 -4.36 -24.04 9.27
N MET A 303 -3.09 -23.69 9.06
CA MET A 303 -2.01 -23.93 10.03
C MET A 303 -2.07 -22.98 11.21
N ASP A 304 -2.30 -21.68 10.95
CA ASP A 304 -2.51 -20.69 12.02
C ASP A 304 -3.68 -21.06 12.93
N ASN A 305 -4.78 -21.57 12.34
CA ASN A 305 -5.96 -21.98 13.10
C ASN A 305 -5.70 -23.24 13.93
N GLN A 306 -4.78 -24.10 13.51
CA GLN A 306 -4.38 -25.28 14.31
C GLN A 306 -3.43 -24.89 15.45
N LEU A 307 -2.46 -24.04 15.19
CA LEU A 307 -1.59 -23.51 16.23
C LEU A 307 -2.34 -22.76 17.34
N LYS A 308 -3.51 -22.20 17.05
CA LYS A 308 -4.36 -21.56 18.07
C LYS A 308 -5.16 -22.54 18.92
N LYS A 309 -5.24 -23.79 18.53
CA LYS A 309 -5.96 -24.86 19.26
C LYS A 309 -5.05 -25.67 20.17
N VAL A 310 -3.79 -25.51 20.01
CA VAL A 310 -2.69 -26.12 20.76
C VAL A 310 -2.10 -25.10 21.74
#